data_3a2f45128541466e997159ad649aa010
#
_entry.id   3a2f45128541466e997159ad649aa010
#
_cell.length_a   1.000
_cell.length_b   1.000
_cell.length_c   1.000
_cell.angle_alpha   90.00
_cell.angle_beta   90.00
_cell.angle_gamma   90.00
#
_symmetry.space_group_name_H-M   'P 1'
#
loop_
_entity.id
_entity.type
_entity.pdbx_description
1 polymer ?
#
loop_
_entity_poly.entity_id
_entity_poly.type
_entity_poly.pdbx_seq_one_letter_code
_entity_poly.pdbx_strand_id
1 'polypeptide(L)' 'MPIVTVQQSPRDVEKKRSLVAGITQAFVDAYAVDPEHVQVFIQEVDHENWARAGKLAIDR' A
#
# COMPACT_ATOMS: atom_id res chain seq x y z
N MET A 1 13.92 6.44 -9.57
CA MET A 1 12.79 6.86 -8.72
C MET A 1 11.85 5.69 -8.53
N PRO A 2 11.86 5.00 -7.33
CA PRO A 2 10.93 3.89 -7.15
C PRO A 2 9.51 4.38 -6.90
N ILE A 3 8.57 3.67 -7.51
CA ILE A 3 7.14 3.87 -7.31
C ILE A 3 6.57 2.54 -6.82
N VAL A 4 5.89 2.59 -5.67
CA VAL A 4 5.27 1.41 -5.07
C VAL A 4 3.77 1.63 -5.06
N THR A 5 3.03 0.64 -5.53
CA THR A 5 1.57 0.67 -5.48
C THR A 5 1.09 -0.42 -4.54
N VAL A 6 0.28 -0.03 -3.56
CA VAL A 6 -0.32 -0.95 -2.60
C VAL A 6 -1.82 -1.00 -2.87
N GLN A 7 -2.35 -2.19 -3.05
CA GLN A 7 -3.81 -2.38 -3.12
C GLN A 7 -4.23 -3.11 -1.85
N GLN A 8 -5.20 -2.56 -1.15
CA GLN A 8 -5.57 -3.09 0.15
C GLN A 8 -7.01 -2.74 0.54
N SER A 9 -7.49 -3.38 1.58
CA SER A 9 -8.71 -2.96 2.24
C SER A 9 -8.49 -1.60 2.90
N PRO A 10 -9.54 -0.80 3.09
CA PRO A 10 -9.40 0.48 3.78
C PRO A 10 -8.78 0.32 5.17
N ARG A 11 -7.92 1.24 5.52
CA ARG A 11 -7.26 1.32 6.83
C ARG A 11 -7.28 2.76 7.31
N ASP A 12 -7.10 2.96 8.61
CA ASP A 12 -7.02 4.30 9.15
C ASP A 12 -5.71 4.99 8.71
N VAL A 13 -5.75 6.31 8.79
CA VAL A 13 -4.64 7.15 8.32
C VAL A 13 -3.35 6.88 9.11
N GLU A 14 -3.46 6.63 10.42
CA GLU A 14 -2.26 6.39 11.24
C GLU A 14 -1.52 5.13 10.82
N LYS A 15 -2.26 4.08 10.51
CA LYS A 15 -1.65 2.84 10.03
C LYS A 15 -1.03 3.03 8.66
N LYS A 16 -1.65 3.81 7.80
CA LYS A 16 -1.08 4.13 6.48
C LYS A 16 0.20 4.95 6.61
N ARG A 17 0.25 5.91 7.55
CA ARG A 17 1.48 6.66 7.80
C ARG A 17 2.62 5.75 8.19
N SER A 18 2.35 4.80 9.08
CA SER A 18 3.36 3.82 9.49
C SER A 18 3.83 2.95 8.33
N LEU A 19 2.90 2.50 7.49
CA LEU A 19 3.22 1.66 6.34
C LEU A 19 4.12 2.39 5.35
N VAL A 20 3.75 3.61 4.96
CA VAL A 20 4.54 4.33 3.94
C VAL A 20 5.93 4.71 4.47
N ALA A 21 6.03 4.99 5.77
CA ALA A 21 7.34 5.25 6.37
C ALA A 21 8.23 4.01 6.30
N GLY A 22 7.66 2.83 6.60
CA GLY A 22 8.40 1.58 6.54
C GLY A 22 8.81 1.19 5.12
N ILE A 23 7.91 1.37 4.15
CA ILE A 23 8.23 1.09 2.74
C ILE A 23 9.37 1.99 2.27
N THR A 24 9.28 3.29 2.57
CA THR A 24 10.31 4.25 2.20
C THR A 24 11.66 3.87 2.82
N GLN A 25 11.65 3.53 4.11
CA GLN A 25 12.88 3.15 4.80
C GLN A 25 13.52 1.89 4.20
N ALA A 26 12.70 0.94 3.77
CA ALA A 26 13.22 -0.27 3.13
C ALA A 26 13.99 0.06 1.85
N PHE A 27 13.48 1.00 1.04
CA PHE A 27 14.19 1.42 -0.16
C PHE A 27 15.47 2.17 0.16
N VAL A 28 15.45 3.03 1.17
CA VAL A 28 16.65 3.75 1.61
C VAL A 28 17.72 2.76 2.05
N ASP A 29 17.33 1.76 2.85
CA ASP A 29 18.28 0.79 3.38
C ASP A 29 18.85 -0.12 2.28
N ALA A 30 18.01 -0.52 1.34
CA ALA A 30 18.42 -1.49 0.30
C ALA A 30 19.18 -0.83 -0.84
N TYR A 31 18.79 0.37 -1.25
CA TYR A 31 19.27 0.99 -2.48
C TYR A 31 20.00 2.31 -2.26
N ALA A 32 20.06 2.79 -1.03
CA ALA A 32 20.66 4.09 -0.71
C ALA A 32 20.08 5.25 -1.53
N VAL A 33 18.78 5.17 -1.83
CA VAL A 33 18.10 6.24 -2.55
C VAL A 33 17.66 7.33 -1.57
N ASP A 34 17.53 8.55 -2.09
CA ASP A 34 16.98 9.66 -1.32
C ASP A 34 15.49 9.36 -1.04
N PRO A 35 15.03 9.46 0.22
CA PRO A 35 13.63 9.22 0.54
C PRO A 35 12.67 10.11 -0.27
N GLU A 36 13.09 11.30 -0.68
CA GLU A 36 12.27 12.18 -1.53
C GLU A 36 11.96 11.54 -2.89
N HIS A 37 12.74 10.57 -3.32
CA HIS A 37 12.53 9.90 -4.61
C HIS A 37 11.59 8.70 -4.51
N VAL A 38 11.25 8.27 -3.29
CA VAL A 38 10.37 7.11 -3.11
C VAL A 38 8.93 7.57 -3.08
N GLN A 39 8.12 7.09 -4.01
CA GLN A 39 6.69 7.40 -4.07
C GLN A 39 5.89 6.15 -3.76
N VAL A 40 4.85 6.30 -2.93
CA VAL A 40 3.97 5.19 -2.57
C VAL A 40 2.53 5.62 -2.83
N PHE A 41 1.82 4.84 -3.63
CA PHE A 41 0.40 5.04 -3.87
C PHE A 41 -0.37 3.94 -3.16
N ILE A 42 -1.39 4.33 -2.40
CA ILE A 42 -2.25 3.37 -1.71
C ILE A 42 -3.61 3.44 -2.38
N GLN A 43 -4.03 2.32 -2.96
CA GLN A 43 -5.33 2.17 -3.57
C GLN A 43 -6.19 1.32 -2.64
N GLU A 44 -7.17 1.93 -2.01
CA GLU A 44 -8.09 1.21 -1.14
C GLU A 44 -9.25 0.66 -1.95
N VAL A 45 -9.55 -0.62 -1.75
CA VAL A 45 -10.61 -1.30 -2.47
C VAL A 45 -11.63 -1.81 -1.45
N ASP A 46 -12.87 -1.36 -1.58
CA ASP A 46 -13.93 -1.80 -0.69
C ASP A 46 -14.29 -3.26 -0.96
N HIS A 47 -14.83 -3.93 0.05
CA HIS A 47 -15.17 -5.35 -0.04
C HIS A 47 -16.22 -5.64 -1.13
N GLU A 48 -17.05 -4.67 -1.48
CA GLU A 48 -18.00 -4.83 -2.58
C GLU A 48 -17.34 -4.80 -3.95
N ASN A 49 -16.07 -4.39 -4.01
CA ASN A 49 -15.29 -4.31 -5.24
C ASN A 49 -14.13 -5.30 -5.26
N TRP A 50 -14.10 -6.23 -4.32
CA TRP A 50 -13.00 -7.17 -4.14
C TRP A 50 -13.54 -8.59 -4.22
N ALA A 51 -13.10 -9.33 -5.22
CA ALA A 51 -13.55 -10.70 -5.42
C ALA A 51 -12.36 -11.66 -5.46
N ARG A 52 -12.60 -12.87 -4.97
CA ARG A 52 -11.66 -13.98 -5.09
C ARG A 52 -12.45 -15.24 -5.35
N ALA A 53 -11.97 -16.05 -6.30
CA ALA A 53 -12.63 -17.32 -6.68
C ALA A 53 -14.11 -17.11 -7.04
N GLY A 54 -14.42 -15.98 -7.68
CA GLY A 54 -15.78 -15.68 -8.14
C GLY A 54 -16.72 -15.15 -7.07
N LYS A 55 -16.21 -14.87 -5.85
CA LYS A 55 -17.05 -14.33 -4.77
C LYS A 55 -16.52 -12.99 -4.28
N LEU A 56 -17.42 -12.06 -4.10
CA LEU A 56 -17.08 -10.78 -3.49
C LEU A 56 -16.75 -10.96 -2.00
N ALA A 57 -15.86 -10.12 -1.50
CA ALA A 57 -15.45 -10.20 -0.10
C ALA A 57 -16.61 -10.00 0.87
N ILE A 58 -17.63 -9.21 0.48
CA ILE A 58 -18.82 -9.01 1.32
C ILE A 58 -19.65 -10.28 1.48
N ASP A 59 -19.46 -11.26 0.60
CA ASP A 59 -20.24 -12.52 0.61
C ASP A 59 -19.48 -13.67 1.25
N ARG A 60 -18.36 -13.39 1.86
CA ARG A 60 -17.45 -14.42 2.37
C ARG A 60 -17.44 -14.48 3.89
#